data_d99a0c68471605d4adc00c0e477944cb
#
_entry.id   d99a0c68471605d4adc00c0e477944cb
#
_cell.length_a   1.000
_cell.length_b   1.000
_cell.length_c   1.000
_cell.angle_alpha   90.00
_cell.angle_beta   90.00
_cell.angle_gamma   90.00
#
_symmetry.space_group_name_H-M   'P 1'
#
loop_
_entity.id
_entity.type
_entity.pdbx_description
1 polymer ?
#
loop_
_entity_poly.entity_id
_entity_poly.type
_entity_poly.pdbx_seq_one_letter_code
_entity_poly.pdbx_strand_id
1 'polypeptide(L)'
;MLELKNICYRVSTPEGPVDILNHIDLTIPDHKLVVFTGPNGGGKTTLAKVIMGLVQPTEGQILYNGQDVTGLSITERARLGISYGFQQPPRFKGITVHDLLLLAAGSEKLSKDRCCQYLTKVGLCANDYLDREVDVSLSGGEVKRIEIASILARNSQLMIFDEPEAGIDLWSFARLTETFEQIHRQGTATMVIISHQERIISLADEVIVVGDGSIRHRGSAAEILPQILSDTLGGCPVLSKEVHA
;
A
#
# COMPACT_ATOMS: atom_id res chain seq x y z
N MET A 1 1.94 9.13 13.95
CA MET A 1 1.35 7.89 14.49
C MET A 1 -0.07 7.73 13.97
N LEU A 2 -0.45 6.56 13.49
CA LEU A 2 -1.80 6.20 13.07
C LEU A 2 -2.42 5.23 14.08
N GLU A 3 -3.64 5.52 14.54
CA GLU A 3 -4.40 4.66 15.45
C GLU A 3 -5.78 4.36 14.86
N LEU A 4 -6.13 3.10 14.81
CA LEU A 4 -7.46 2.59 14.47
C LEU A 4 -8.08 2.04 15.74
N LYS A 5 -9.29 2.49 16.08
CA LYS A 5 -10.01 2.07 17.30
C LYS A 5 -11.36 1.50 16.91
N ASN A 6 -11.52 0.21 17.12
CA ASN A 6 -12.76 -0.52 16.91
C ASN A 6 -13.34 -0.32 15.49
N ILE A 7 -12.49 -0.37 14.46
CA ILE A 7 -12.91 -0.13 13.08
C ILE A 7 -13.73 -1.30 12.55
N CYS A 8 -14.99 -0.99 12.17
CA CYS A 8 -15.86 -1.90 11.44
C CYS A 8 -16.22 -1.32 10.08
N TYR A 9 -16.37 -2.18 9.09
CA TYR A 9 -16.90 -1.80 7.79
C TYR A 9 -17.83 -2.89 7.27
N ARG A 10 -19.09 -2.51 7.07
CA ARG A 10 -20.18 -3.38 6.63
C ARG A 10 -20.74 -2.91 5.31
N VAL A 11 -21.00 -3.84 4.41
CA VAL A 11 -21.65 -3.57 3.13
C VAL A 11 -22.98 -4.29 3.07
N SER A 12 -23.98 -3.64 2.46
CA SER A 12 -25.27 -4.27 2.19
C SER A 12 -25.22 -5.00 0.87
N THR A 13 -25.53 -6.30 0.88
CA THR A 13 -25.64 -7.13 -0.31
C THR A 13 -27.09 -7.59 -0.48
N PRO A 14 -27.50 -8.09 -1.66
CA PRO A 14 -28.84 -8.68 -1.86
C PRO A 14 -29.14 -9.84 -0.89
N GLU A 15 -28.10 -10.51 -0.41
CA GLU A 15 -28.19 -11.67 0.51
C GLU A 15 -28.18 -11.26 1.98
N GLY A 16 -27.99 -9.95 2.26
CA GLY A 16 -27.92 -9.37 3.61
C GLY A 16 -26.63 -8.58 3.85
N PRO A 17 -26.47 -8.00 5.04
CA PRO A 17 -25.27 -7.27 5.40
C PRO A 17 -24.08 -8.22 5.58
N VAL A 18 -22.90 -7.82 5.06
CA VAL A 18 -21.64 -8.56 5.18
C VAL A 18 -20.60 -7.67 5.85
N ASP A 19 -20.01 -8.15 6.93
CA ASP A 19 -18.90 -7.48 7.61
C ASP A 19 -17.58 -7.75 6.87
N ILE A 20 -17.02 -6.69 6.29
CA ILE A 20 -15.72 -6.75 5.59
C ILE A 20 -14.57 -6.48 6.56
N LEU A 21 -14.78 -5.58 7.53
CA LEU A 21 -13.87 -5.35 8.65
C LEU A 21 -14.65 -5.46 9.95
N ASN A 22 -14.06 -6.12 10.93
CA ASN A 22 -14.71 -6.49 12.17
C ASN A 22 -13.80 -6.18 13.37
N HIS A 23 -14.11 -5.10 14.09
CA HIS A 23 -13.43 -4.65 15.30
C HIS A 23 -11.90 -4.60 15.19
N ILE A 24 -11.39 -3.86 14.19
CA ILE A 24 -9.95 -3.68 14.01
C ILE A 24 -9.44 -2.61 14.99
N ASP A 25 -8.55 -3.04 15.88
CA ASP A 25 -7.74 -2.19 16.74
C ASP A 25 -6.27 -2.29 16.30
N LEU A 26 -5.67 -1.17 15.88
CA LEU A 26 -4.32 -1.15 15.35
C LEU A 26 -3.64 0.19 15.62
N THR A 27 -2.39 0.14 16.09
CA THR A 27 -1.53 1.31 16.20
C THR A 27 -0.29 1.09 15.33
N ILE A 28 -0.02 2.04 14.43
CA ILE A 28 1.18 2.09 13.60
C ILE A 28 2.01 3.29 14.04
N PRO A 29 3.20 3.05 14.65
CA PRO A 29 4.12 4.12 15.04
C PRO A 29 4.68 4.87 13.83
N ASP A 30 5.17 6.10 14.06
CA ASP A 30 5.83 6.86 13.01
C ASP A 30 7.13 6.20 12.55
N HIS A 31 7.48 6.44 11.30
CA HIS A 31 8.73 6.02 10.66
C HIS A 31 8.92 4.49 10.60
N LYS A 32 7.82 3.73 10.64
CA LYS A 32 7.82 2.29 10.51
C LYS A 32 7.41 1.84 9.12
N LEU A 33 7.97 0.72 8.69
CA LEU A 33 7.47 -0.05 7.56
C LEU A 33 6.63 -1.20 8.09
N VAL A 34 5.34 -1.16 7.80
CA VAL A 34 4.35 -2.18 8.20
C VAL A 34 3.82 -2.86 6.95
N VAL A 35 3.79 -4.18 6.96
CA VAL A 35 3.23 -4.95 5.85
C VAL A 35 1.92 -5.60 6.27
N PHE A 36 0.86 -5.34 5.50
CA PHE A 36 -0.40 -6.09 5.61
C PHE A 36 -0.37 -7.27 4.65
N THR A 37 -0.51 -8.47 5.17
CA THR A 37 -0.58 -9.71 4.39
C THR A 37 -1.76 -10.56 4.85
N GLY A 38 -1.96 -11.75 4.28
CA GLY A 38 -3.06 -12.66 4.62
C GLY A 38 -3.90 -13.04 3.38
N PRO A 39 -4.92 -13.89 3.52
CA PRO A 39 -5.67 -14.44 2.39
C PRO A 39 -6.36 -13.37 1.54
N ASN A 40 -6.61 -13.69 0.27
CA ASN A 40 -7.41 -12.84 -0.60
C ASN A 40 -8.84 -12.74 -0.04
N GLY A 41 -9.42 -11.54 -0.13
CA GLY A 41 -10.72 -11.26 0.49
C GLY A 41 -10.68 -11.01 2.00
N GLY A 42 -9.52 -11.12 2.66
CA GLY A 42 -9.37 -10.95 4.12
C GLY A 42 -9.59 -9.54 4.65
N GLY A 43 -9.76 -8.52 3.78
CA GLY A 43 -10.06 -7.13 4.20
C GLY A 43 -8.88 -6.16 4.08
N LYS A 44 -7.69 -6.58 3.64
CA LYS A 44 -6.46 -5.75 3.58
C LYS A 44 -6.65 -4.44 2.79
N THR A 45 -7.06 -4.54 1.53
CA THR A 45 -7.33 -3.38 0.66
C THR A 45 -8.44 -2.50 1.23
N THR A 46 -9.48 -3.09 1.83
CA THR A 46 -10.56 -2.34 2.47
C THR A 46 -10.04 -1.56 3.66
N LEU A 47 -9.21 -2.17 4.51
CA LEU A 47 -8.56 -1.50 5.64
C LEU A 47 -7.72 -0.30 5.19
N ALA A 48 -6.90 -0.47 4.16
CA ALA A 48 -6.11 0.61 3.57
C ALA A 48 -6.99 1.72 2.98
N LYS A 49 -8.10 1.37 2.31
CA LYS A 49 -9.08 2.34 1.79
C LYS A 49 -9.79 3.11 2.92
N VAL A 50 -10.08 2.47 4.04
CA VAL A 50 -10.65 3.11 5.24
C VAL A 50 -9.63 4.11 5.82
N ILE A 51 -8.37 3.75 5.92
CA ILE A 51 -7.29 4.65 6.40
C ILE A 51 -7.18 5.88 5.50
N MET A 52 -7.26 5.73 4.18
CA MET A 52 -7.18 6.86 3.24
C MET A 52 -8.49 7.67 3.16
N GLY A 53 -9.62 7.13 3.64
CA GLY A 53 -10.94 7.77 3.53
C GLY A 53 -11.63 7.56 2.17
N LEU A 54 -11.16 6.57 1.40
CA LEU A 54 -11.82 6.11 0.16
C LEU A 54 -13.16 5.43 0.45
N VAL A 55 -13.27 4.80 1.61
CA VAL A 55 -14.51 4.30 2.19
C VAL A 55 -14.59 4.75 3.65
N GLN A 56 -15.78 5.05 4.13
CA GLN A 56 -16.01 5.43 5.52
C GLN A 56 -16.26 4.18 6.36
N PRO A 57 -15.64 4.03 7.54
CA PRO A 57 -15.97 2.94 8.45
C PRO A 57 -17.44 3.07 8.92
N THR A 58 -18.10 1.95 9.16
CA THR A 58 -19.46 1.93 9.74
C THR A 58 -19.45 2.21 11.24
N GLU A 59 -18.35 1.84 11.90
CA GLU A 59 -18.13 2.09 13.33
C GLU A 59 -16.64 2.29 13.58
N GLY A 60 -16.31 2.92 14.72
CA GLY A 60 -14.95 3.13 15.17
C GLY A 60 -14.39 4.50 14.85
N GLN A 61 -13.10 4.69 15.17
CA GLN A 61 -12.41 5.98 15.07
C GLN A 61 -11.01 5.81 14.51
N ILE A 62 -10.60 6.74 13.65
CA ILE A 62 -9.26 6.81 13.07
C ILE A 62 -8.59 8.08 13.58
N LEU A 63 -7.46 7.91 14.28
CA LEU A 63 -6.64 9.04 14.73
C LEU A 63 -5.33 9.05 13.93
N TYR A 64 -4.98 10.22 13.40
CA TYR A 64 -3.70 10.46 12.75
C TYR A 64 -2.99 11.61 13.44
N ASN A 65 -1.83 11.34 14.03
CA ASN A 65 -1.07 12.28 14.89
C ASN A 65 -1.94 12.89 16.01
N GLY A 66 -2.82 12.05 16.61
CA GLY A 66 -3.73 12.45 17.66
C GLY A 66 -4.99 13.22 17.21
N GLN A 67 -5.08 13.57 15.92
CA GLN A 67 -6.25 14.20 15.33
C GLN A 67 -7.23 13.14 14.83
N ASP A 68 -8.52 13.31 15.14
CA ASP A 68 -9.57 12.47 14.55
C ASP A 68 -9.75 12.82 13.06
N VAL A 69 -9.51 11.85 12.22
CA VAL A 69 -9.62 11.95 10.77
C VAL A 69 -10.76 11.10 10.20
N THR A 70 -11.56 10.48 11.07
CA THR A 70 -12.60 9.51 10.67
C THR A 70 -13.55 10.08 9.63
N GLY A 71 -14.07 11.28 9.86
CA GLY A 71 -15.03 11.96 8.95
C GLY A 71 -14.38 12.79 7.84
N LEU A 72 -13.02 12.89 7.80
CA LEU A 72 -12.33 13.70 6.80
C LEU A 72 -12.39 13.06 5.42
N SER A 73 -12.55 13.91 4.40
CA SER A 73 -12.47 13.52 2.99
C SER A 73 -11.06 13.07 2.58
N ILE A 74 -10.95 12.37 1.45
CA ILE A 74 -9.67 11.98 0.84
C ILE A 74 -8.74 13.20 0.68
N THR A 75 -9.29 14.34 0.21
CA THR A 75 -8.51 15.57 0.00
C THR A 75 -7.95 16.13 1.29
N GLU A 76 -8.73 16.13 2.36
CA GLU A 76 -8.28 16.60 3.68
C GLU A 76 -7.20 15.69 4.24
N ARG A 77 -7.40 14.36 4.20
CA ARG A 77 -6.37 13.39 4.62
C ARG A 77 -5.10 13.49 3.78
N ALA A 78 -5.25 13.72 2.48
CA ALA A 78 -4.11 13.95 1.61
C ALA A 78 -3.33 15.23 2.00
N ARG A 79 -4.01 16.31 2.41
CA ARG A 79 -3.36 17.55 2.91
C ARG A 79 -2.66 17.33 4.26
N LEU A 80 -3.10 16.38 5.06
CA LEU A 80 -2.41 15.95 6.28
C LEU A 80 -1.17 15.10 6.01
N GLY A 81 -0.83 14.82 4.75
CA GLY A 81 0.36 14.08 4.36
C GLY A 81 0.15 12.57 4.26
N ILE A 82 -1.08 12.10 4.02
CA ILE A 82 -1.39 10.70 3.72
C ILE A 82 -1.46 10.52 2.21
N SER A 83 -0.77 9.53 1.66
CA SER A 83 -0.81 9.16 0.24
C SER A 83 -1.19 7.70 0.07
N TYR A 84 -1.82 7.40 -1.07
CA TYR A 84 -2.29 6.05 -1.41
C TYR A 84 -1.92 5.69 -2.85
N GLY A 85 -1.24 4.57 -3.03
CA GLY A 85 -0.98 3.93 -4.31
C GLY A 85 -2.00 2.82 -4.53
N PHE A 86 -2.74 2.93 -5.61
CA PHE A 86 -3.84 2.02 -5.92
C PHE A 86 -3.34 0.67 -6.47
N GLN A 87 -4.04 -0.41 -6.20
CA GLN A 87 -3.78 -1.71 -6.81
C GLN A 87 -3.81 -1.61 -8.35
N GLN A 88 -4.80 -0.88 -8.88
CA GLN A 88 -4.88 -0.49 -10.29
C GLN A 88 -4.78 1.03 -10.39
N PRO A 89 -3.62 1.57 -10.81
CA PRO A 89 -3.42 3.00 -10.87
C PRO A 89 -4.31 3.65 -11.93
N PRO A 90 -4.82 4.86 -11.66
CA PRO A 90 -5.64 5.61 -12.62
C PRO A 90 -4.80 6.06 -13.81
N ARG A 91 -5.45 6.24 -14.95
CA ARG A 91 -4.87 6.81 -16.15
C ARG A 91 -5.48 8.19 -16.40
N PHE A 92 -4.64 9.12 -16.88
CA PHE A 92 -5.02 10.52 -17.05
C PHE A 92 -4.78 10.96 -18.49
N LYS A 93 -5.85 11.09 -19.27
CA LYS A 93 -5.74 11.59 -20.64
C LYS A 93 -5.37 13.09 -20.64
N GLY A 94 -4.38 13.45 -21.45
CA GLY A 94 -3.92 14.84 -21.57
C GLY A 94 -3.01 15.32 -20.43
N ILE A 95 -2.55 14.43 -19.54
CA ILE A 95 -1.60 14.75 -18.49
C ILE A 95 -0.31 13.96 -18.75
N THR A 96 0.81 14.66 -18.87
CA THR A 96 2.12 14.03 -19.03
C THR A 96 2.64 13.51 -17.67
N VAL A 97 3.64 12.63 -17.73
CA VAL A 97 4.34 12.18 -16.50
C VAL A 97 4.96 13.36 -15.76
N HIS A 98 5.50 14.35 -16.48
CA HIS A 98 6.02 15.58 -15.90
C HIS A 98 4.94 16.35 -15.15
N ASP A 99 3.77 16.58 -15.79
CA ASP A 99 2.66 17.29 -15.16
C ASP A 99 2.17 16.57 -13.90
N LEU A 100 2.08 15.22 -13.95
CA LEU A 100 1.67 14.42 -12.80
C LEU A 100 2.64 14.57 -11.63
N LEU A 101 3.96 14.56 -11.89
CA LEU A 101 4.98 14.76 -10.86
C LEU A 101 4.94 16.19 -10.27
N LEU A 102 4.71 17.22 -11.10
CA LEU A 102 4.52 18.60 -10.65
C LEU A 102 3.32 18.72 -9.73
N LEU A 103 2.17 18.20 -10.15
CA LEU A 103 0.93 18.19 -9.35
C LEU A 103 1.13 17.45 -8.02
N ALA A 104 1.79 16.31 -8.04
CA ALA A 104 2.07 15.52 -6.85
C ALA A 104 2.98 16.27 -5.87
N ALA A 105 4.02 16.93 -6.37
CA ALA A 105 4.95 17.71 -5.55
C ALA A 105 4.31 19.00 -4.97
N GLY A 106 3.12 19.39 -5.43
CA GLY A 106 2.47 20.63 -5.01
C GLY A 106 3.27 21.89 -5.40
N SER A 107 4.06 21.80 -6.46
CA SER A 107 5.00 22.86 -6.87
C SER A 107 4.86 23.11 -8.37
N GLU A 108 4.72 24.36 -8.76
CA GLU A 108 4.71 24.76 -10.18
C GLU A 108 6.09 24.61 -10.85
N LYS A 109 7.16 24.41 -10.05
CA LYS A 109 8.55 24.30 -10.53
C LYS A 109 9.28 23.13 -9.92
N LEU A 110 9.06 21.95 -10.44
CA LEU A 110 9.93 20.81 -10.16
C LEU A 110 11.02 20.75 -11.24
N SER A 111 12.29 20.80 -10.87
CA SER A 111 13.37 20.72 -11.86
C SER A 111 13.36 19.35 -12.57
N LYS A 112 13.79 19.33 -13.83
CA LYS A 112 13.92 18.07 -14.60
C LYS A 112 14.82 17.06 -13.88
N ASP A 113 15.85 17.52 -13.19
CA ASP A 113 16.75 16.66 -12.39
C ASP A 113 16.01 15.98 -11.25
N ARG A 114 15.10 16.67 -10.55
CA ARG A 114 14.26 16.06 -9.52
C ARG A 114 13.27 15.05 -10.09
N CYS A 115 12.63 15.37 -11.20
CA CYS A 115 11.78 14.42 -11.93
C CYS A 115 12.58 13.15 -12.31
N CYS A 116 13.80 13.36 -12.82
CA CYS A 116 14.72 12.27 -13.14
C CYS A 116 15.02 11.39 -11.93
N GLN A 117 15.30 11.99 -10.77
CA GLN A 117 15.55 11.26 -9.52
C GLN A 117 14.36 10.39 -9.10
N TYR A 118 13.12 10.91 -9.16
CA TYR A 118 11.93 10.14 -8.81
C TYR A 118 11.68 8.98 -9.78
N LEU A 119 11.82 9.21 -11.10
CA LEU A 119 11.65 8.16 -12.11
C LEU A 119 12.75 7.09 -12.02
N THR A 120 14.00 7.50 -11.79
CA THR A 120 15.11 6.56 -11.60
C THR A 120 14.92 5.64 -10.40
N LYS A 121 14.36 6.15 -9.29
CA LYS A 121 14.03 5.33 -8.11
C LYS A 121 13.09 4.17 -8.44
N VAL A 122 12.17 4.36 -9.37
CA VAL A 122 11.22 3.32 -9.81
C VAL A 122 11.64 2.60 -11.09
N GLY A 123 12.90 2.79 -11.55
CA GLY A 123 13.45 2.12 -12.70
C GLY A 123 12.93 2.63 -14.05
N LEU A 124 12.58 3.90 -14.14
CA LEU A 124 12.18 4.57 -15.38
C LEU A 124 13.22 5.61 -15.79
N CYS A 125 13.49 5.70 -17.11
CA CYS A 125 14.34 6.74 -17.66
C CYS A 125 13.54 8.02 -17.91
N ALA A 126 13.96 9.15 -17.33
CA ALA A 126 13.23 10.41 -17.47
C ALA A 126 13.14 10.88 -18.93
N ASN A 127 14.19 10.69 -19.73
CA ASN A 127 14.22 11.09 -21.14
C ASN A 127 13.16 10.36 -21.98
N ASP A 128 12.80 9.15 -21.60
CA ASP A 128 11.86 8.33 -22.35
C ASP A 128 10.41 8.52 -21.89
N TYR A 129 10.20 9.05 -20.66
CA TYR A 129 8.87 9.05 -20.03
C TYR A 129 8.33 10.42 -19.71
N LEU A 130 9.13 11.46 -19.44
CA LEU A 130 8.64 12.75 -18.92
C LEU A 130 7.57 13.39 -19.79
N ASP A 131 7.75 13.36 -21.09
CA ASP A 131 6.86 14.01 -22.05
C ASP A 131 5.72 13.07 -22.55
N ARG A 132 5.67 11.83 -22.05
CA ARG A 132 4.60 10.88 -22.40
C ARG A 132 3.35 11.14 -21.57
N GLU A 133 2.17 11.01 -22.18
CA GLU A 133 0.90 11.02 -21.44
C GLU A 133 0.73 9.75 -20.60
N VAL A 134 0.09 9.89 -19.44
CA VAL A 134 -0.25 8.77 -18.54
C VAL A 134 -1.53 8.10 -19.03
N ASP A 135 -1.54 7.61 -20.25
CA ASP A 135 -2.70 7.06 -20.93
C ASP A 135 -2.59 5.55 -21.22
N VAL A 136 -3.38 5.05 -22.15
CA VAL A 136 -3.44 3.64 -22.54
C VAL A 136 -2.20 3.15 -23.30
N SER A 137 -1.33 4.04 -23.76
CA SER A 137 -0.08 3.67 -24.43
C SER A 137 0.98 3.10 -23.49
N LEU A 138 0.85 3.38 -22.18
CA LEU A 138 1.72 2.84 -21.15
C LEU A 138 1.23 1.46 -20.70
N SER A 139 2.15 0.53 -20.47
CA SER A 139 1.85 -0.75 -19.83
C SER A 139 1.37 -0.57 -18.39
N GLY A 140 0.70 -1.58 -17.83
CA GLY A 140 0.25 -1.54 -16.43
C GLY A 140 1.40 -1.33 -15.44
N GLY A 141 2.54 -2.00 -15.66
CA GLY A 141 3.73 -1.86 -14.82
C GLY A 141 4.39 -0.48 -14.93
N GLU A 142 4.37 0.17 -16.10
CA GLU A 142 4.88 1.53 -16.27
C GLU A 142 4.01 2.53 -15.51
N VAL A 143 2.68 2.45 -15.65
CA VAL A 143 1.75 3.33 -14.93
C VAL A 143 1.89 3.15 -13.43
N LYS A 144 2.04 1.91 -12.95
CA LYS A 144 2.26 1.61 -11.53
C LYS A 144 3.53 2.27 -11.00
N ARG A 145 4.63 2.18 -11.73
CA ARG A 145 5.90 2.81 -11.35
C ARG A 145 5.81 4.34 -11.37
N ILE A 146 5.10 4.92 -12.34
CA ILE A 146 4.84 6.37 -12.41
C ILE A 146 4.00 6.82 -11.21
N GLU A 147 2.96 6.06 -10.84
CA GLU A 147 2.16 6.33 -9.63
C GLU A 147 3.04 6.36 -8.38
N ILE A 148 3.90 5.33 -8.19
CA ILE A 148 4.82 5.28 -7.05
C ILE A 148 5.77 6.49 -7.08
N ALA A 149 6.33 6.86 -8.23
CA ALA A 149 7.17 8.05 -8.37
C ALA A 149 6.42 9.33 -7.95
N SER A 150 5.13 9.45 -8.28
CA SER A 150 4.29 10.60 -7.87
C SER A 150 4.05 10.64 -6.37
N ILE A 151 3.84 9.49 -5.71
CA ILE A 151 3.73 9.40 -4.25
C ILE A 151 5.04 9.82 -3.58
N LEU A 152 6.18 9.40 -4.12
CA LEU A 152 7.49 9.81 -3.62
C LEU A 152 7.73 11.32 -3.80
N ALA A 153 7.30 11.90 -4.93
CA ALA A 153 7.39 13.34 -5.20
C ALA A 153 6.57 14.18 -4.22
N ARG A 154 5.45 13.64 -3.74
CA ARG A 154 4.59 14.29 -2.75
C ARG A 154 5.24 14.45 -1.37
N ASN A 155 6.25 13.64 -1.03
CA ASN A 155 6.94 13.66 0.26
C ASN A 155 5.98 13.51 1.47
N SER A 156 5.09 12.54 1.38
CA SER A 156 4.07 12.27 2.40
C SER A 156 4.66 11.64 3.65
N GLN A 157 4.05 11.94 4.82
CA GLN A 157 4.45 11.36 6.10
C GLN A 157 3.93 9.92 6.29
N LEU A 158 2.79 9.59 5.69
CA LEU A 158 2.22 8.24 5.64
C LEU A 158 1.97 7.87 4.19
N MET A 159 2.64 6.82 3.73
CA MET A 159 2.49 6.28 2.38
C MET A 159 1.86 4.90 2.46
N ILE A 160 0.76 4.69 1.76
CA ILE A 160 0.07 3.41 1.68
C ILE A 160 0.20 2.89 0.25
N PHE A 161 0.66 1.65 0.09
CA PHE A 161 0.81 1.00 -1.21
C PHE A 161 -0.01 -0.30 -1.24
N ASP A 162 -0.95 -0.37 -2.17
CA ASP A 162 -1.81 -1.55 -2.34
C ASP A 162 -1.28 -2.40 -3.50
N GLU A 163 -0.64 -3.53 -3.16
CA GLU A 163 0.02 -4.45 -4.08
C GLU A 163 0.92 -3.72 -5.11
N PRO A 164 1.97 -3.00 -4.65
CA PRO A 164 2.81 -2.19 -5.54
C PRO A 164 3.55 -3.01 -6.59
N GLU A 165 3.69 -4.32 -6.38
CA GLU A 165 4.33 -5.27 -7.29
C GLU A 165 3.42 -5.76 -8.42
N ALA A 166 2.11 -5.52 -8.37
CA ALA A 166 1.18 -6.05 -9.34
C ALA A 166 1.47 -5.58 -10.77
N GLY A 167 1.72 -6.51 -11.68
CA GLY A 167 2.01 -6.23 -13.09
C GLY A 167 3.40 -5.66 -13.36
N ILE A 168 4.31 -5.69 -12.40
CA ILE A 168 5.70 -5.24 -12.54
C ILE A 168 6.60 -6.46 -12.84
N ASP A 169 7.55 -6.29 -13.77
CA ASP A 169 8.55 -7.32 -14.08
C ASP A 169 9.57 -7.49 -12.95
N LEU A 170 10.27 -8.62 -12.95
CA LEU A 170 11.21 -9.00 -11.88
C LEU A 170 12.32 -7.96 -11.63
N TRP A 171 12.86 -7.35 -12.69
CA TRP A 171 13.96 -6.38 -12.58
C TRP A 171 13.48 -5.07 -11.98
N SER A 172 12.32 -4.60 -12.46
CA SER A 172 11.67 -3.40 -11.92
C SER A 172 11.19 -3.61 -10.48
N PHE A 173 10.73 -4.81 -10.14
CA PHE A 173 10.36 -5.17 -8.77
C PHE A 173 11.57 -5.13 -7.81
N ALA A 174 12.73 -5.65 -8.25
CA ALA A 174 13.95 -5.57 -7.45
C ALA A 174 14.32 -4.10 -7.14
N ARG A 175 14.26 -3.23 -8.16
CA ARG A 175 14.51 -1.79 -7.99
C ARG A 175 13.52 -1.11 -7.05
N LEU A 176 12.24 -1.47 -7.16
CA LEU A 176 11.18 -0.96 -6.28
C LEU A 176 11.43 -1.36 -4.82
N THR A 177 11.81 -2.62 -4.59
CA THR A 177 12.13 -3.13 -3.26
C THR A 177 13.30 -2.37 -2.63
N GLU A 178 14.39 -2.13 -3.41
CA GLU A 178 15.53 -1.29 -2.99
C GLU A 178 15.06 0.13 -2.62
N THR A 179 14.13 0.69 -3.39
CA THR A 179 13.59 2.03 -3.11
C THR A 179 12.82 2.07 -1.80
N PHE A 180 11.98 1.09 -1.52
CA PHE A 180 11.26 1.00 -0.23
C PHE A 180 12.25 0.84 0.93
N GLU A 181 13.27 0.00 0.79
CA GLU A 181 14.32 -0.16 1.79
C GLU A 181 15.07 1.15 2.07
N GLN A 182 15.42 1.91 1.01
CA GLN A 182 16.09 3.21 1.16
C GLN A 182 15.23 4.23 1.89
N ILE A 183 13.92 4.33 1.56
CA ILE A 183 12.98 5.24 2.23
C ILE A 183 12.84 4.84 3.70
N HIS A 184 12.70 3.56 3.98
CA HIS A 184 12.61 3.04 5.34
C HIS A 184 13.86 3.37 6.17
N ARG A 185 15.05 3.13 5.63
CA ARG A 185 16.33 3.48 6.29
C ARG A 185 16.50 4.97 6.55
N GLN A 186 15.93 5.84 5.71
CA GLN A 186 15.95 7.29 5.93
C GLN A 186 15.07 7.73 7.11
N GLY A 187 14.09 6.91 7.51
CA GLY A 187 13.21 7.19 8.63
C GLY A 187 12.39 8.48 8.48
N THR A 188 12.09 8.88 7.24
CA THR A 188 11.39 10.15 6.95
C THR A 188 9.88 10.01 6.84
N ALA A 189 9.39 8.79 6.63
CA ALA A 189 7.97 8.49 6.45
C ALA A 189 7.60 7.14 7.05
N THR A 190 6.33 7.00 7.40
CA THR A 190 5.70 5.73 7.72
C THR A 190 5.20 5.09 6.44
N MET A 191 5.44 3.81 6.25
CA MET A 191 4.96 3.06 5.09
C MET A 191 4.06 1.91 5.52
N VAL A 192 2.92 1.78 4.85
CA VAL A 192 2.02 0.62 4.93
C VAL A 192 2.00 0.00 3.55
N ILE A 193 2.42 -1.25 3.43
CA ILE A 193 2.44 -1.96 2.14
C ILE A 193 1.57 -3.20 2.25
N ILE A 194 0.58 -3.34 1.38
CA ILE A 194 -0.15 -4.59 1.21
C ILE A 194 0.64 -5.42 0.21
N SER A 195 1.14 -6.57 0.63
CA SER A 195 1.92 -7.45 -0.24
C SER A 195 1.89 -8.90 0.22
N HIS A 196 2.06 -9.81 -0.73
CA HIS A 196 2.30 -11.24 -0.53
C HIS A 196 3.74 -11.65 -0.86
N GLN A 197 4.57 -10.69 -1.31
CA GLN A 197 5.94 -10.96 -1.72
C GLN A 197 6.87 -11.04 -0.50
N GLU A 198 7.54 -12.18 -0.34
CA GLU A 198 8.46 -12.43 0.77
C GLU A 198 9.54 -11.34 0.90
N ARG A 199 10.05 -10.83 -0.24
CA ARG A 199 11.06 -9.76 -0.24
C ARG A 199 10.56 -8.45 0.37
N ILE A 200 9.28 -8.09 0.18
CA ILE A 200 8.67 -6.91 0.80
C ILE A 200 8.38 -7.20 2.27
N ILE A 201 7.83 -8.38 2.58
CA ILE A 201 7.53 -8.80 3.95
C ILE A 201 8.81 -8.77 4.81
N SER A 202 9.94 -9.23 4.26
CA SER A 202 11.22 -9.26 4.97
C SER A 202 11.81 -7.89 5.30
N LEU A 203 11.35 -6.81 4.65
CA LEU A 203 11.77 -5.43 4.95
C LEU A 203 10.99 -4.84 6.14
N ALA A 204 9.87 -5.44 6.53
CA ALA A 204 8.95 -4.86 7.50
C ALA A 204 9.52 -4.87 8.92
N ASP A 205 9.34 -3.76 9.66
CA ASP A 205 9.47 -3.74 11.11
C ASP A 205 8.39 -4.60 11.74
N GLU A 206 7.20 -4.62 11.13
CA GLU A 206 6.05 -5.34 11.64
C GLU A 206 5.19 -5.87 10.48
N VAL A 207 4.76 -7.11 10.60
CA VAL A 207 3.84 -7.77 9.69
C VAL A 207 2.51 -8.00 10.39
N ILE A 208 1.43 -7.63 9.73
CA ILE A 208 0.06 -7.77 10.21
C ILE A 208 -0.70 -8.69 9.25
N VAL A 209 -1.13 -9.82 9.77
CA VAL A 209 -1.94 -10.78 9.00
C VAL A 209 -3.41 -10.43 9.17
N VAL A 210 -4.04 -9.99 8.09
CA VAL A 210 -5.47 -9.66 8.05
C VAL A 210 -6.24 -10.78 7.37
N GLY A 211 -7.18 -11.37 8.08
CA GLY A 211 -8.02 -12.46 7.58
C GLY A 211 -9.43 -12.38 8.16
N ASP A 212 -10.43 -12.69 7.34
CA ASP A 212 -11.85 -12.63 7.70
C ASP A 212 -12.23 -11.31 8.40
N GLY A 213 -11.72 -10.20 7.87
CA GLY A 213 -12.00 -8.85 8.37
C GLY A 213 -11.35 -8.49 9.71
N SER A 214 -10.47 -9.32 10.26
CA SER A 214 -9.84 -9.12 11.57
C SER A 214 -8.32 -9.28 11.51
N ILE A 215 -7.59 -8.75 12.50
CA ILE A 215 -6.16 -9.01 12.66
C ILE A 215 -6.01 -10.40 13.27
N ARG A 216 -5.40 -11.34 12.53
CA ARG A 216 -5.18 -12.71 12.95
C ARG A 216 -3.86 -12.90 13.71
N HIS A 217 -2.80 -12.31 13.15
CA HIS A 217 -1.46 -12.33 13.72
C HIS A 217 -0.78 -10.98 13.54
N ARG A 218 0.15 -10.69 14.43
CA ARG A 218 0.96 -9.48 14.42
C ARG A 218 2.33 -9.78 15.01
N GLY A 219 3.40 -9.40 14.34
CA GLY A 219 4.77 -9.66 14.83
C GLY A 219 5.83 -9.24 13.82
N SER A 220 7.08 -9.58 14.09
CA SER A 220 8.18 -9.37 13.15
C SER A 220 8.08 -10.29 11.93
N ALA A 221 8.75 -9.93 10.84
CA ALA A 221 8.82 -10.79 9.65
C ALA A 221 9.36 -12.20 9.99
N ALA A 222 10.35 -12.28 10.88
CA ALA A 222 10.95 -13.54 11.30
C ALA A 222 9.98 -14.46 12.05
N GLU A 223 9.03 -13.90 12.77
CA GLU A 223 8.00 -14.65 13.50
C GLU A 223 6.84 -15.06 12.60
N ILE A 224 6.42 -14.18 11.70
CA ILE A 224 5.20 -14.36 10.90
C ILE A 224 5.43 -15.17 9.62
N LEU A 225 6.58 -15.01 8.93
CA LEU A 225 6.84 -15.74 7.68
C LEU A 225 6.78 -17.27 7.84
N PRO A 226 7.39 -17.89 8.87
CA PRO A 226 7.28 -19.33 9.06
C PRO A 226 5.83 -19.80 9.29
N GLN A 227 5.01 -18.99 9.98
CA GLN A 227 3.61 -19.32 10.25
C GLN A 227 2.80 -19.32 8.96
N ILE A 228 2.94 -18.27 8.12
CA ILE A 228 2.25 -18.19 6.83
C ILE A 228 2.63 -19.37 5.92
N LEU A 229 3.92 -19.73 5.89
CA LEU A 229 4.40 -20.86 5.07
C LEU A 229 3.87 -22.21 5.58
N SER A 230 3.78 -22.41 6.90
CA SER A 230 3.21 -23.64 7.49
C SER A 230 1.72 -23.77 7.21
N ASP A 231 0.97 -22.68 7.31
CA ASP A 231 -0.48 -22.66 7.03
C ASP A 231 -0.80 -22.96 5.57
N THR A 232 0.06 -22.53 4.65
CA THR A 232 -0.07 -22.85 3.21
C THR A 232 0.23 -24.32 2.89
N LEU A 233 1.13 -24.96 3.63
CA LEU A 233 1.48 -26.37 3.46
C LEU A 233 0.48 -27.32 4.14
N GLY A 234 -0.19 -26.87 5.22
CA GLY A 234 -1.19 -27.66 5.96
C GLY A 234 -2.61 -27.66 5.37
N GLY A 235 -2.88 -26.79 4.41
CA GLY A 235 -4.23 -26.55 3.89
C GLY A 235 -4.74 -27.52 2.82
N CYS A 236 -3.99 -28.53 2.38
CA CYS A 236 -4.45 -29.51 1.42
C CYS A 236 -4.75 -30.87 2.10
N PRO A 237 -6.04 -31.24 2.28
CA PRO A 237 -6.40 -32.53 2.93
C PRO A 237 -5.94 -33.77 2.17
N VAL A 238 -5.44 -33.61 0.93
CA VAL A 238 -4.99 -34.70 0.06
C VAL A 238 -3.56 -35.14 0.38
N LEU A 239 -2.71 -34.22 0.89
CA LEU A 239 -1.30 -34.53 1.20
C LEU A 239 -1.08 -35.17 2.57
N SER A 240 -2.07 -35.14 3.47
CA SER A 240 -1.96 -35.74 4.80
C SER A 240 -2.19 -37.24 4.84
N LYS A 241 -2.50 -37.91 3.71
CA LYS A 241 -2.78 -39.37 3.64
C LYS A 241 -1.62 -40.22 3.14
N GLU A 242 -0.49 -39.66 2.71
CA GLU A 242 0.63 -40.43 2.14
C GLU A 242 1.84 -40.61 3.05
N VAL A 243 1.77 -40.21 4.34
CA VAL A 243 2.92 -40.35 5.28
C VAL A 243 2.75 -41.51 6.24
N HIS A 244 1.70 -42.33 6.12
CA HIS A 244 1.53 -43.55 6.88
C HIS A 244 1.14 -44.73 5.95
N ALA A 245 2.11 -45.18 5.16
CA ALA A 245 2.11 -46.51 4.56
C ALA A 245 3.55 -47.02 4.42
#